data_0def489b8b0bb80e05f6858d36c20aa5
#
_entry.id   0def489b8b0bb80e05f6858d36c20aa5
#
_cell.length_a   1.000
_cell.length_b   1.000
_cell.length_c   1.000
_cell.angle_alpha   90.00
_cell.angle_beta   90.00
_cell.angle_gamma   90.00
#
_symmetry.space_group_name_H-M   'P 1'
#
loop_
_entity.id
_entity.type
_entity.pdbx_description
1 polymer ?
#
loop_
_entity_poly.entity_id
_entity_poly.type
_entity_poly.pdbx_seq_one_letter_code
_entity_poly.pdbx_strand_id
1 'polypeptide(L)'
;MTRLVILDNEAVQALRDPAHPKHRLVISHAQVIVSRKRRAAAIELVVPTAVRVEAGWDRASSAWVLPNRLRIADIPLDTANASTAAAIRNQTGVSVADAHLGAVIQSALADQITVITSDPGDMRLVAGDRKVTVAAI
;
A
#
# COMPACT_ATOMS: atom_id res chain seq x y z
N MET A 1 -2.65 18.60 -8.09
CA MET A 1 -1.65 17.70 -7.45
C MET A 1 -2.31 16.38 -7.12
N THR A 2 -1.73 15.28 -7.54
CA THR A 2 -2.23 13.93 -7.27
C THR A 2 -1.39 13.26 -6.18
N ARG A 3 -2.05 12.51 -5.32
CA ARG A 3 -1.40 11.74 -4.25
C ARG A 3 -1.85 10.28 -4.30
N LEU A 4 -0.89 9.39 -4.28
CA LEU A 4 -1.11 7.95 -4.15
C LEU A 4 -0.72 7.52 -2.73
N VAL A 5 -1.59 6.81 -2.06
CA VAL A 5 -1.32 6.24 -0.73
C VAL A 5 -1.38 4.72 -0.83
N ILE A 6 -0.28 4.07 -0.51
CA ILE A 6 -0.11 2.63 -0.68
C ILE A 6 -0.05 1.97 0.69
N LEU A 7 -0.79 0.87 0.84
CA LEU A 7 -0.79 0.06 2.05
C LEU A 7 0.15 -1.13 1.91
N ASP A 8 1.02 -1.35 2.89
CA ASP A 8 1.78 -2.60 3.00
C ASP A 8 0.98 -3.68 3.74
N ASN A 9 1.58 -4.87 3.90
CA ASN A 9 0.93 -6.00 4.54
C ASN A 9 0.51 -5.70 5.98
N GLU A 10 1.38 -5.09 6.78
CA GLU A 10 1.08 -4.77 8.18
C GLU A 10 -0.07 -3.76 8.28
N ALA A 11 -0.09 -2.76 7.41
CA ALA A 11 -1.18 -1.79 7.35
C ALA A 11 -2.52 -2.48 7.02
N VAL A 12 -2.52 -3.41 6.07
CA VAL A 12 -3.71 -4.21 5.70
C VAL A 12 -4.18 -5.07 6.87
N GLN A 13 -3.27 -5.76 7.55
CA GLN A 13 -3.60 -6.58 8.74
C GLN A 13 -4.18 -5.72 9.87
N ALA A 14 -3.60 -4.55 10.10
CA ALA A 14 -4.07 -3.61 11.12
C ALA A 14 -5.47 -3.07 10.81
N LEU A 15 -5.78 -2.84 9.53
CA LEU A 15 -7.13 -2.41 9.11
C LEU A 15 -8.17 -3.51 9.35
N ARG A 16 -7.79 -4.76 9.12
CA ARG A 16 -8.71 -5.89 9.24
C ARG A 16 -9.17 -6.12 10.68
N ASP A 17 -8.25 -6.06 11.63
CA ASP A 17 -8.47 -6.55 13.00
C ASP A 17 -8.49 -5.38 13.99
N PRO A 18 -9.69 -5.04 14.56
CA PRO A 18 -9.80 -3.99 15.57
C PRO A 18 -8.95 -4.25 16.84
N ALA A 19 -8.58 -5.49 17.11
CA ALA A 19 -7.69 -5.84 18.22
C ALA A 19 -6.21 -5.66 17.91
N HIS A 20 -5.85 -5.40 16.65
CA HIS A 20 -4.46 -5.18 16.26
C HIS A 20 -3.92 -3.91 16.93
N PRO A 21 -2.70 -3.96 17.52
CA PRO A 21 -2.14 -2.80 18.25
C PRO A 21 -2.07 -1.51 17.43
N LYS A 22 -1.93 -1.63 16.12
CA LYS A 22 -1.80 -0.49 15.20
C LYS A 22 -3.12 -0.10 14.51
N HIS A 23 -4.22 -0.77 14.84
CA HIS A 23 -5.51 -0.56 14.17
C HIS A 23 -5.94 0.91 14.19
N ARG A 24 -5.92 1.55 15.36
CA ARG A 24 -6.34 2.95 15.51
C ARG A 24 -5.48 3.89 14.67
N LEU A 25 -4.18 3.64 14.62
CA LEU A 25 -3.26 4.48 13.87
C LEU A 25 -3.53 4.39 12.36
N VAL A 26 -3.70 3.19 11.83
CA VAL A 26 -3.98 3.00 10.41
C VAL A 26 -5.37 3.52 10.03
N ILE A 27 -6.39 3.27 10.86
CA ILE A 27 -7.73 3.83 10.65
C ILE A 27 -7.69 5.36 10.63
N SER A 28 -6.93 5.97 11.52
CA SER A 28 -6.76 7.42 11.56
C SER A 28 -6.18 7.96 10.25
N HIS A 29 -5.14 7.33 9.73
CA HIS A 29 -4.58 7.69 8.41
C HIS A 29 -5.61 7.52 7.30
N ALA A 30 -6.32 6.42 7.27
CA ALA A 30 -7.33 6.13 6.24
C ALA A 30 -8.49 7.13 6.29
N GLN A 31 -8.97 7.48 7.47
CA GLN A 31 -10.05 8.46 7.64
C GLN A 31 -9.65 9.86 7.16
N VAL A 32 -8.43 10.29 7.45
CA VAL A 32 -7.92 11.57 6.97
C VAL A 32 -7.87 11.58 5.44
N ILE A 33 -7.43 10.50 4.83
CA ILE A 33 -7.37 10.35 3.37
C ILE A 33 -8.78 10.42 2.77
N VAL A 34 -9.74 9.67 3.31
CA VAL A 34 -11.13 9.67 2.83
C VAL A 34 -11.75 11.05 2.98
N SER A 35 -11.51 11.73 4.10
CA SER A 35 -12.00 13.09 4.34
C SER A 35 -11.43 14.08 3.33
N ARG A 36 -10.13 14.02 3.04
CA ARG A 36 -9.49 14.88 2.04
C ARG A 36 -9.94 14.57 0.61
N LYS A 37 -10.19 13.29 0.30
CA LYS A 37 -10.71 12.86 -0.99
C LYS A 37 -12.06 13.50 -1.31
N ARG A 38 -12.92 13.65 -0.32
CA ARG A 38 -14.20 14.35 -0.47
C ARG A 38 -14.04 15.83 -0.80
N ARG A 39 -12.94 16.45 -0.36
CA ARG A 39 -12.68 17.88 -0.52
C ARG A 39 -11.92 18.20 -1.80
N ALA A 40 -10.93 17.40 -2.16
CA ALA A 40 -9.93 17.73 -3.18
C ALA A 40 -9.82 16.72 -4.32
N ALA A 41 -10.49 15.60 -4.25
CA ALA A 41 -10.64 14.58 -5.30
C ALA A 41 -9.35 13.94 -5.86
N ALA A 42 -8.16 14.32 -5.41
CA ALA A 42 -6.90 13.92 -6.05
C ALA A 42 -6.06 12.94 -5.19
N ILE A 43 -6.70 12.23 -4.26
CA ILE A 43 -6.04 11.24 -3.39
C ILE A 43 -6.61 9.86 -3.67
N GLU A 44 -5.74 8.90 -3.94
CA GLU A 44 -6.10 7.51 -4.19
C GLU A 44 -5.45 6.61 -3.15
N LEU A 45 -6.25 5.75 -2.52
CA LEU A 45 -5.78 4.72 -1.59
C LEU A 45 -5.74 3.39 -2.33
N VAL A 46 -4.58 2.75 -2.35
CA VAL A 46 -4.36 1.54 -3.15
C VAL A 46 -3.65 0.46 -2.36
N VAL A 47 -3.80 -0.78 -2.83
CA VAL A 47 -3.06 -1.93 -2.35
C VAL A 47 -2.52 -2.72 -3.54
N PRO A 48 -1.21 -3.04 -3.56
CA PRO A 48 -0.68 -3.98 -4.56
C PRO A 48 -1.30 -5.36 -4.36
N THR A 49 -1.70 -6.03 -5.44
CA THR A 49 -2.39 -7.32 -5.31
C THR A 49 -1.54 -8.41 -4.65
N ALA A 50 -0.22 -8.39 -4.82
CA ALA A 50 0.66 -9.31 -4.11
C ALA A 50 0.63 -9.09 -2.58
N VAL A 51 0.43 -7.85 -2.12
CA VAL A 51 0.22 -7.55 -0.70
C VAL A 51 -1.09 -8.17 -0.21
N ARG A 52 -2.16 -8.10 -1.00
CA ARG A 52 -3.41 -8.79 -0.66
C ARG A 52 -3.23 -10.30 -0.50
N VAL A 53 -2.48 -10.91 -1.42
CA VAL A 53 -2.20 -12.36 -1.37
C VAL A 53 -1.45 -12.71 -0.08
N GLU A 54 -0.40 -11.96 0.24
CA GLU A 54 0.40 -12.18 1.45
C GLU A 54 -0.45 -12.01 2.72
N ALA A 55 -1.30 -11.00 2.75
CA ALA A 55 -2.20 -10.74 3.87
C ALA A 55 -3.36 -11.73 3.97
N GLY A 56 -3.67 -12.46 2.92
CA GLY A 56 -4.85 -13.31 2.85
C GLY A 56 -6.15 -12.52 2.66
N TRP A 57 -6.07 -11.32 2.11
CA TRP A 57 -7.25 -10.47 1.91
C TRP A 57 -8.07 -10.95 0.73
N ASP A 58 -9.15 -11.64 1.04
CA ASP A 58 -10.18 -12.04 0.08
C ASP A 58 -11.34 -11.04 0.16
N ARG A 59 -11.59 -10.32 -0.92
CA ARG A 59 -12.65 -9.31 -0.97
C ARG A 59 -14.06 -9.90 -0.85
N ALA A 60 -14.22 -11.20 -1.10
CA ALA A 60 -15.49 -11.89 -0.93
C ALA A 60 -15.75 -12.37 0.51
N SER A 61 -14.73 -12.34 1.37
CA SER A 61 -14.82 -12.83 2.74
C SER A 61 -15.35 -11.76 3.71
N SER A 62 -16.30 -12.16 4.57
CA SER A 62 -16.81 -11.30 5.63
C SER A 62 -15.76 -10.95 6.70
N ALA A 63 -14.66 -11.71 6.79
CA ALA A 63 -13.56 -11.41 7.68
C ALA A 63 -12.86 -10.08 7.31
N TRP A 64 -13.07 -9.60 6.09
CA TRP A 64 -12.43 -8.39 5.54
C TRP A 64 -13.42 -7.24 5.33
N VAL A 65 -14.54 -7.24 6.06
CA VAL A 65 -15.60 -6.27 5.86
C VAL A 65 -15.14 -4.82 6.01
N LEU A 66 -14.27 -4.53 6.98
CA LEU A 66 -13.80 -3.18 7.21
C LEU A 66 -12.88 -2.68 6.09
N PRO A 67 -11.82 -3.39 5.68
CA PRO A 67 -11.05 -3.01 4.50
C PRO A 67 -11.88 -2.91 3.22
N ASN A 68 -12.87 -3.80 3.05
CA ASN A 68 -13.73 -3.79 1.87
C ASN A 68 -14.67 -2.57 1.79
N ARG A 69 -14.98 -1.96 2.93
CA ARG A 69 -15.79 -0.72 2.98
C ARG A 69 -14.98 0.53 2.62
N LEU A 70 -13.70 0.48 2.84
CA LEU A 70 -12.79 1.55 2.43
C LEU A 70 -12.53 1.40 0.94
N ARG A 71 -12.62 2.46 0.18
CA ARG A 71 -12.40 2.40 -1.27
C ARG A 71 -10.92 2.27 -1.58
N ILE A 72 -10.37 1.10 -1.32
CA ILE A 72 -8.98 0.76 -1.58
C ILE A 72 -8.91 0.03 -2.92
N ALA A 73 -8.30 0.67 -3.91
CA ALA A 73 -8.19 0.08 -5.25
C ALA A 73 -7.04 -0.92 -5.33
N ASP A 74 -7.23 -1.96 -6.12
CA ASP A 74 -6.17 -2.92 -6.43
C ASP A 74 -5.22 -2.35 -7.49
N ILE A 75 -3.92 -2.56 -7.29
CA ILE A 75 -2.92 -2.38 -8.34
C ILE A 75 -2.40 -3.77 -8.71
N PRO A 76 -2.73 -4.28 -9.90
CA PRO A 76 -2.38 -5.65 -10.27
C PRO A 76 -0.88 -5.82 -10.51
N LEU A 77 -0.38 -7.01 -10.19
CA LEU A 77 0.95 -7.44 -10.58
C LEU A 77 0.89 -7.88 -12.06
N ASP A 78 0.82 -6.90 -12.94
CA ASP A 78 0.79 -7.14 -14.38
C ASP A 78 2.20 -7.44 -14.93
N THR A 79 2.31 -7.64 -16.24
CA THR A 79 3.58 -8.00 -16.88
C THR A 79 4.66 -6.95 -16.65
N ALA A 80 4.34 -5.67 -16.77
CA ALA A 80 5.30 -4.59 -16.56
C ALA A 80 5.74 -4.50 -15.09
N ASN A 81 4.79 -4.55 -14.16
CA ASN A 81 5.10 -4.55 -12.73
C ASN A 81 5.87 -5.80 -12.31
N ALA A 82 5.57 -6.95 -12.90
CA ALA A 82 6.28 -8.19 -12.61
C ALA A 82 7.76 -8.08 -12.98
N SER A 83 8.08 -7.49 -14.14
CA SER A 83 9.47 -7.29 -14.56
C SER A 83 10.22 -6.34 -13.61
N THR A 84 9.61 -5.24 -13.22
CA THR A 84 10.19 -4.30 -12.26
C THR A 84 10.36 -4.95 -10.89
N ALA A 85 9.34 -5.66 -10.40
CA ALA A 85 9.39 -6.36 -9.12
C ALA A 85 10.49 -7.45 -9.10
N ALA A 86 10.66 -8.19 -10.18
CA ALA A 86 11.73 -9.18 -10.29
C ALA A 86 13.10 -8.53 -10.17
N ALA A 87 13.32 -7.39 -10.82
CA ALA A 87 14.57 -6.64 -10.72
C ALA A 87 14.81 -6.16 -9.28
N ILE A 88 13.79 -5.65 -8.61
CA ILE A 88 13.88 -5.21 -7.21
C ILE A 88 14.27 -6.38 -6.30
N ARG A 89 13.64 -7.54 -6.46
CA ARG A 89 13.99 -8.72 -5.68
C ARG A 89 15.41 -9.18 -5.89
N ASN A 90 15.88 -9.17 -7.15
CA ASN A 90 17.25 -9.56 -7.47
C ASN A 90 18.29 -8.63 -6.83
N GLN A 91 17.95 -7.35 -6.69
CA GLN A 91 18.85 -6.35 -6.11
C GLN A 91 18.79 -6.32 -4.58
N THR A 92 17.63 -6.56 -3.98
CA THR A 92 17.37 -6.26 -2.56
C THR A 92 17.08 -7.49 -1.72
N GLY A 93 16.57 -8.57 -2.31
CA GLY A 93 16.16 -9.77 -1.57
C GLY A 93 14.84 -9.65 -0.81
N VAL A 94 14.06 -8.58 -1.01
CA VAL A 94 12.77 -8.39 -0.35
C VAL A 94 11.74 -9.43 -0.80
N SER A 95 10.61 -9.52 -0.09
CA SER A 95 9.50 -10.40 -0.44
C SER A 95 8.87 -10.01 -1.78
N VAL A 96 8.09 -10.93 -2.36
CA VAL A 96 7.31 -10.64 -3.58
C VAL A 96 6.35 -9.47 -3.35
N ALA A 97 5.70 -9.41 -2.20
CA ALA A 97 4.78 -8.33 -1.87
C ALA A 97 5.50 -6.99 -1.78
N ASP A 98 6.63 -6.91 -1.11
CA ASP A 98 7.43 -5.69 -1.01
C ASP A 98 8.01 -5.28 -2.38
N ALA A 99 8.41 -6.24 -3.19
CA ALA A 99 8.89 -5.97 -4.55
C ALA A 99 7.77 -5.42 -5.44
N HIS A 100 6.56 -5.97 -5.35
CA HIS A 100 5.40 -5.44 -6.07
C HIS A 100 5.08 -4.02 -5.63
N LEU A 101 5.10 -3.77 -4.32
CA LEU A 101 4.89 -2.43 -3.77
C LEU A 101 5.93 -1.45 -4.33
N GLY A 102 7.19 -1.84 -4.37
CA GLY A 102 8.26 -1.05 -4.98
C GLY A 102 8.03 -0.77 -6.46
N ALA A 103 7.55 -1.75 -7.21
CA ALA A 103 7.20 -1.57 -8.62
C ALA A 103 6.06 -0.56 -8.79
N VAL A 104 5.06 -0.59 -7.92
CA VAL A 104 3.97 0.41 -7.90
C VAL A 104 4.53 1.80 -7.65
N ILE A 105 5.42 1.97 -6.68
CA ILE A 105 6.07 3.26 -6.41
C ILE A 105 6.80 3.76 -7.64
N GLN A 106 7.63 2.93 -8.24
CA GLN A 106 8.50 3.33 -9.35
C GLN A 106 7.73 3.67 -10.63
N SER A 107 6.57 3.05 -10.85
CA SER A 107 5.73 3.25 -12.04
C SER A 107 4.62 4.26 -11.86
N ALA A 108 4.33 4.71 -10.65
CA ALA A 108 3.20 5.59 -10.37
C ALA A 108 3.38 6.95 -11.03
N LEU A 109 2.29 7.48 -11.60
CA LEU A 109 2.27 8.80 -12.23
C LEU A 109 1.86 9.91 -11.26
N ALA A 110 1.55 9.57 -10.01
CA ALA A 110 1.16 10.53 -8.99
C ALA A 110 2.30 11.50 -8.65
N ASP A 111 1.94 12.75 -8.32
CA ASP A 111 2.91 13.77 -7.91
C ASP A 111 3.53 13.47 -6.55
N GLN A 112 2.73 12.90 -5.66
CA GLN A 112 3.18 12.50 -4.32
C GLN A 112 2.79 11.06 -4.02
N ILE A 113 3.70 10.34 -3.38
CA ILE A 113 3.48 8.95 -2.97
C ILE A 113 3.73 8.84 -1.47
N THR A 114 2.77 8.28 -0.77
CA THR A 114 2.85 7.94 0.66
C THR A 114 2.68 6.44 0.82
N VAL A 115 3.52 5.82 1.64
CA VAL A 115 3.37 4.41 2.02
C VAL A 115 3.09 4.32 3.50
N ILE A 116 2.02 3.64 3.87
CA ILE A 116 1.71 3.31 5.27
C ILE A 116 2.32 1.94 5.56
N THR A 117 3.31 1.90 6.44
CA THR A 117 4.16 0.72 6.63
C THR A 117 4.71 0.59 8.05
N SER A 118 4.96 -0.64 8.47
CA SER A 118 5.73 -0.95 9.68
C SER A 118 7.23 -1.06 9.40
N ASP A 119 7.65 -1.04 8.13
CA ASP A 119 9.05 -1.20 7.74
C ASP A 119 9.50 -0.06 6.82
N PRO A 120 9.78 1.13 7.39
CA PRO A 120 10.21 2.27 6.60
C PRO A 120 11.50 2.04 5.80
N GLY A 121 12.42 1.26 6.35
CA GLY A 121 13.69 0.96 5.70
C GLY A 121 13.51 0.21 4.39
N ASP A 122 12.72 -0.87 4.42
CA ASP A 122 12.43 -1.66 3.23
C ASP A 122 11.65 -0.84 2.18
N MET A 123 10.74 0.02 2.62
CA MET A 123 9.97 0.85 1.69
C MET A 123 10.85 1.87 0.96
N ARG A 124 11.80 2.47 1.65
CA ARG A 124 12.78 3.37 1.00
C ARG A 124 13.70 2.60 0.05
N LEU A 125 14.08 1.40 0.44
CA LEU A 125 14.93 0.54 -0.38
C LEU A 125 14.26 0.18 -1.70
N VAL A 126 13.00 -0.27 -1.67
CA VAL A 126 12.26 -0.67 -2.88
C VAL A 126 11.79 0.52 -3.73
N ALA A 127 11.75 1.71 -3.16
CA ALA A 127 11.40 2.93 -3.90
C ALA A 127 12.49 3.34 -4.90
N GLY A 128 13.73 2.89 -4.71
CA GLY A 128 14.85 3.29 -5.55
C GLY A 128 15.08 4.80 -5.45
N ASP A 129 15.16 5.46 -6.58
CA ASP A 129 15.38 6.92 -6.64
C ASP A 129 14.10 7.74 -6.47
N ARG A 130 12.94 7.10 -6.41
CA ARG A 130 11.66 7.79 -6.27
C ARG A 130 11.48 8.32 -4.85
N LYS A 131 11.14 9.60 -4.71
CA LYS A 131 10.78 10.17 -3.41
C LYS A 131 9.45 9.61 -2.93
N VAL A 132 9.45 9.08 -1.70
CA VAL A 132 8.24 8.62 -1.05
C VAL A 132 8.17 9.20 0.37
N THR A 133 6.96 9.53 0.80
CA THR A 133 6.68 9.81 2.20
C THR A 133 6.33 8.50 2.89
N VAL A 134 6.98 8.20 3.99
CA VAL A 134 6.73 6.98 4.75
C VAL A 134 5.94 7.35 6.00
N ALA A 135 4.71 6.85 6.09
CA ALA A 135 3.90 6.94 7.30
C ALA A 135 4.12 5.66 8.12
N ALA A 136 5.04 5.73 9.06
CA ALA A 136 5.38 4.59 9.91
C ALA A 136 4.28 4.29 10.91
N ILE A 137 3.98 3.02 11.07
CA ILE A 137 2.98 2.52 12.03
C ILE A 137 3.57 1.54 13.04
#